data_986449f8719d57560a9bbd70f6bce35d
#
_entry.id   986449f8719d57560a9bbd70f6bce35d
#
_cell.length_a   1.000
_cell.length_b   1.000
_cell.length_c   1.000
_cell.angle_alpha   90.00
_cell.angle_beta   90.00
_cell.angle_gamma   90.00
#
_symmetry.space_group_name_H-M   'P 1'
#
loop_
_entity.id
_entity.type
_entity.pdbx_description
1 polymer ?
#
loop_
_entity_poly.entity_id
_entity_poly.type
_entity_poly.pdbx_seq_one_letter_code
_entity_poly.pdbx_strand_id
1 'polypeptide(L)'
;MNKLIIGAVVLMGAAACGGTTSTGSSPGAGGTGSGTTISTGSTSVGMVLTNSQGFTLYYLTSEQGGVDKCTNQTGCNAVWPGLAPPSGGSPTAASSVTGQLAVITTSTGAKEVTYNAWPLHTFAMDSQAGQANGEGIVSFGGTWHVATPGLTASGGGAPASSSAATSSRYGY
;
A
#
# COMPACT_ATOMS: atom_id res chain seq x y z
N MET A 1 23.52 -18.97 51.09
CA MET A 1 24.70 -18.24 51.55
C MET A 1 24.84 -17.00 50.71
N ASN A 2 24.32 -15.91 51.25
CA ASN A 2 25.01 -14.63 51.50
C ASN A 2 25.66 -13.99 50.26
N LYS A 3 25.41 -12.74 49.90
CA LYS A 3 25.29 -11.51 50.70
C LYS A 3 24.61 -10.39 49.90
N LEU A 4 23.73 -9.66 50.58
CA LEU A 4 23.38 -8.27 50.31
C LEU A 4 24.65 -7.39 50.27
N ILE A 5 24.67 -6.37 49.39
CA ILE A 5 25.28 -5.08 49.70
C ILE A 5 24.35 -3.97 49.18
N ILE A 6 23.89 -3.22 50.16
CA ILE A 6 23.18 -1.95 50.07
C ILE A 6 24.21 -0.86 49.86
N GLY A 7 23.96 0.06 48.96
CA GLY A 7 24.79 1.27 48.83
C GLY A 7 23.91 2.40 48.30
N ALA A 8 23.58 3.25 49.22
CA ALA A 8 22.69 4.40 49.14
C ALA A 8 23.43 5.67 48.64
N VAL A 9 22.60 6.60 48.15
CA VAL A 9 22.63 8.09 48.40
C VAL A 9 23.65 8.89 47.56
N VAL A 10 23.35 9.95 46.91
CA VAL A 10 22.76 11.27 47.21
C VAL A 10 23.12 12.26 46.09
N LEU A 11 22.31 13.10 45.78
CA LEU A 11 21.98 14.53 45.80
C LEU A 11 22.11 15.31 44.49
N MET A 12 21.02 15.96 44.23
CA MET A 12 20.78 17.37 43.81
C MET A 12 21.78 18.06 42.90
N GLY A 13 21.19 18.57 41.80
CA GLY A 13 21.75 19.66 41.03
C GLY A 13 20.68 20.22 40.11
N ALA A 14 19.89 21.17 40.61
CA ALA A 14 19.06 22.01 39.79
C ALA A 14 19.94 23.10 39.15
N ALA A 15 19.86 23.20 37.81
CA ALA A 15 20.25 24.40 37.10
C ALA A 15 19.24 24.65 35.96
N ALA A 16 18.42 25.64 36.16
CA ALA A 16 17.61 26.29 35.14
C ALA A 16 18.53 27.09 34.22
N CYS A 17 18.24 27.12 32.94
CA CYS A 17 18.13 28.28 32.08
C CYS A 17 18.31 27.96 30.61
N GLY A 18 17.46 28.47 29.79
CA GLY A 18 17.75 28.79 28.39
C GLY A 18 16.81 28.10 27.40
N GLY A 19 15.68 28.74 27.16
CA GLY A 19 14.79 28.39 26.08
C GLY A 19 15.44 28.65 24.72
N THR A 20 15.23 27.69 23.84
CA THR A 20 15.06 27.95 22.41
C THR A 20 13.92 27.06 21.95
N THR A 21 12.79 27.68 21.66
CA THR A 21 11.66 27.07 21.00
C THR A 21 12.08 26.68 19.59
N SER A 22 12.52 25.45 19.44
CA SER A 22 12.63 24.81 18.14
C SER A 22 11.23 24.31 17.80
N THR A 23 10.55 25.04 16.92
CA THR A 23 9.28 24.63 16.34
C THR A 23 9.58 23.44 15.41
N GLY A 24 9.73 22.27 15.99
CA GLY A 24 9.73 21.02 15.28
C GLY A 24 8.31 20.79 14.74
N SER A 25 8.09 21.04 13.46
CA SER A 25 6.90 20.59 12.77
C SER A 25 6.86 19.07 12.84
N SER A 26 6.10 18.57 13.80
CA SER A 26 5.69 17.17 13.83
C SER A 26 4.89 16.92 12.55
N PRO A 27 5.22 15.93 11.72
CA PRO A 27 4.31 15.54 10.66
C PRO A 27 3.04 15.05 11.33
N GLY A 28 1.96 15.80 11.11
CA GLY A 28 0.66 15.52 11.69
C GLY A 28 0.26 14.07 11.41
N ALA A 29 0.02 13.34 12.48
CA ALA A 29 -0.77 12.12 12.44
C ALA A 29 -2.19 12.52 12.02
N GLY A 30 -2.40 12.56 10.72
CA GLY A 30 -3.68 12.85 10.11
C GLY A 30 -4.50 11.59 9.98
N GLY A 31 -5.58 11.51 10.74
CA GLY A 31 -6.82 10.88 10.34
C GLY A 31 -6.81 9.36 10.21
N THR A 32 -7.36 8.69 11.22
CA THR A 32 -7.95 7.35 11.14
C THR A 32 -9.10 7.32 10.13
N GLY A 33 -8.77 7.27 8.86
CA GLY A 33 -9.67 6.88 7.80
C GLY A 33 -9.43 5.41 7.50
N SER A 34 -10.40 4.55 7.78
CA SER A 34 -10.37 3.12 7.46
C SER A 34 -10.46 2.88 5.95
N GLY A 35 -9.56 3.44 5.17
CA GLY A 35 -9.47 3.23 3.73
C GLY A 35 -8.07 2.79 3.33
N THR A 36 -7.96 1.81 2.45
CA THR A 36 -6.69 1.50 1.81
C THR A 36 -6.27 2.73 1.00
N THR A 37 -5.38 3.52 1.52
CA THR A 37 -4.80 4.66 0.81
C THR A 37 -3.54 4.21 0.13
N ILE A 38 -3.50 4.37 -1.19
CA ILE A 38 -2.28 4.16 -1.96
C ILE A 38 -1.54 5.50 -2.00
N SER A 39 -0.28 5.46 -1.67
CA SER A 39 0.62 6.61 -1.64
C SER A 39 1.85 6.34 -2.50
N THR A 40 2.78 7.26 -2.50
CA THR A 40 4.11 7.07 -3.11
C THR A 40 5.18 7.00 -2.03
N GLY A 41 6.19 6.19 -2.26
CA GLY A 41 7.37 6.06 -1.40
C GLY A 41 8.65 5.94 -2.21
N SER A 42 9.77 6.30 -1.60
CA SER A 42 11.09 6.15 -2.21
C SER A 42 11.74 4.84 -1.77
N THR A 43 12.31 4.13 -2.73
CA THR A 43 13.05 2.89 -2.52
C THR A 43 14.41 2.96 -3.24
N SER A 44 15.22 1.93 -3.14
CA SER A 44 16.49 1.81 -3.89
C SER A 44 16.29 1.75 -5.40
N VAL A 45 15.09 1.36 -5.87
CA VAL A 45 14.76 1.28 -7.31
C VAL A 45 14.00 2.51 -7.81
N GLY A 46 13.80 3.51 -6.96
CA GLY A 46 13.12 4.76 -7.32
C GLY A 46 11.80 4.98 -6.59
N MET A 47 10.95 5.84 -7.17
CA MET A 47 9.62 6.15 -6.64
C MET A 47 8.64 5.05 -7.00
N VAL A 48 7.99 4.48 -5.99
CA VAL A 48 7.03 3.39 -6.12
C VAL A 48 5.69 3.73 -5.48
N LEU A 49 4.66 2.95 -5.80
CA LEU A 49 3.41 2.95 -5.05
C LEU A 49 3.58 2.17 -3.75
N THR A 50 2.93 2.63 -2.70
CA THR A 50 2.93 2.00 -1.39
C THR A 50 1.52 1.87 -0.84
N ASN A 51 1.30 0.91 0.04
CA ASN A 51 0.08 0.83 0.84
C ASN A 51 0.10 1.85 1.99
N SER A 52 -0.97 1.88 2.79
CA SER A 52 -1.10 2.79 3.95
C SER A 52 -0.03 2.59 5.04
N GLN A 53 0.67 1.47 5.04
CA GLN A 53 1.74 1.16 5.98
C GLN A 53 3.14 1.49 5.40
N GLY A 54 3.21 1.97 4.15
CA GLY A 54 4.45 2.30 3.46
C GLY A 54 5.15 1.11 2.78
N PHE A 55 4.55 -0.07 2.77
CA PHE A 55 5.10 -1.22 2.03
C PHE A 55 4.92 -1.04 0.53
N THR A 56 5.94 -1.41 -0.22
CA THR A 56 5.97 -1.35 -1.68
C THR A 56 4.89 -2.23 -2.29
N LEU A 57 4.26 -1.71 -3.33
CA LEU A 57 3.27 -2.43 -4.12
C LEU A 57 3.91 -2.92 -5.42
N TYR A 58 3.52 -4.13 -5.81
CA TYR A 58 4.03 -4.85 -6.98
C TYR A 58 2.89 -5.27 -7.89
N TYR A 59 3.24 -5.57 -9.13
CA TYR A 59 2.35 -6.23 -10.09
C TYR A 59 3.09 -7.39 -10.78
N LEU A 60 2.34 -8.38 -11.24
CA LEU A 60 2.86 -9.53 -11.97
C LEU A 60 2.57 -9.38 -13.46
N THR A 61 3.58 -9.52 -14.32
CA THR A 61 3.41 -9.32 -15.77
C THR A 61 2.39 -10.24 -16.42
N SER A 62 2.16 -11.43 -15.88
CA SER A 62 1.15 -12.37 -16.38
C SER A 62 -0.29 -12.03 -15.98
N GLU A 63 -0.50 -11.02 -15.14
CA GLU A 63 -1.82 -10.54 -14.69
C GLU A 63 -2.33 -9.35 -15.52
N GLN A 64 -1.73 -9.15 -16.68
CA GLN A 64 -2.18 -8.13 -17.61
C GLN A 64 -3.69 -8.25 -17.89
N GLY A 65 -4.39 -7.12 -17.87
CA GLY A 65 -5.84 -7.09 -18.10
C GLY A 65 -6.68 -7.30 -16.84
N GLY A 66 -6.10 -7.26 -15.67
CA GLY A 66 -6.83 -7.38 -14.39
C GLY A 66 -7.22 -8.83 -14.05
N VAL A 67 -6.53 -9.79 -14.62
CA VAL A 67 -6.76 -11.22 -14.31
C VAL A 67 -5.82 -11.64 -13.21
N ASP A 68 -6.35 -11.83 -12.00
CA ASP A 68 -5.58 -12.39 -10.88
C ASP A 68 -5.16 -13.84 -11.19
N LYS A 69 -3.86 -14.10 -11.19
CA LYS A 69 -3.24 -15.42 -11.29
C LYS A 69 -2.51 -15.82 -10.02
N CYS A 70 -2.28 -14.87 -9.13
CA CYS A 70 -1.63 -15.07 -7.84
C CYS A 70 -2.65 -15.51 -6.79
N THR A 71 -3.07 -16.77 -6.83
CA THR A 71 -4.09 -17.30 -5.95
C THR A 71 -3.52 -18.17 -4.83
N ASN A 72 -4.34 -18.47 -3.83
CA ASN A 72 -4.00 -19.43 -2.78
C ASN A 72 -3.75 -20.84 -3.34
N GLN A 73 -4.40 -21.19 -4.44
CA GLN A 73 -4.26 -22.51 -5.08
C GLN A 73 -2.87 -22.72 -5.68
N THR A 74 -2.21 -21.64 -6.10
CA THR A 74 -0.84 -21.67 -6.62
C THR A 74 0.21 -21.49 -5.53
N GLY A 75 -0.19 -21.21 -4.30
CA GLY A 75 0.71 -20.82 -3.22
C GLY A 75 1.31 -19.41 -3.37
N CYS A 76 0.96 -18.70 -4.44
CA CYS A 76 1.46 -17.37 -4.73
C CYS A 76 1.07 -16.37 -3.65
N ASN A 77 -0.17 -16.39 -3.22
CA ASN A 77 -0.70 -15.42 -2.26
C ASN A 77 -0.03 -15.49 -0.87
N ALA A 78 0.66 -16.57 -0.54
CA ALA A 78 1.46 -16.67 0.68
C ALA A 78 2.74 -15.83 0.60
N VAL A 79 3.29 -15.64 -0.59
CA VAL A 79 4.51 -14.86 -0.86
C VAL A 79 4.19 -13.46 -1.35
N TRP A 80 3.12 -13.34 -2.13
CA TRP A 80 2.65 -12.11 -2.76
C TRP A 80 1.18 -11.85 -2.41
N PRO A 81 0.90 -11.45 -1.16
CA PRO A 81 -0.48 -11.17 -0.75
C PRO A 81 -1.10 -10.05 -1.60
N GLY A 82 -2.27 -10.33 -2.16
CA GLY A 82 -3.05 -9.32 -2.88
C GLY A 82 -3.48 -8.18 -1.97
N LEU A 83 -3.48 -6.96 -2.49
CA LEU A 83 -3.90 -5.79 -1.75
C LEU A 83 -5.43 -5.78 -1.61
N ALA A 84 -5.94 -6.09 -0.44
CA ALA A 84 -7.37 -6.04 -0.16
C ALA A 84 -7.88 -4.58 -0.11
N PRO A 85 -9.07 -4.29 -0.64
CA PRO A 85 -9.70 -2.98 -0.45
C PRO A 85 -10.13 -2.79 1.01
N PRO A 86 -10.38 -1.55 1.44
CA PRO A 86 -10.93 -1.29 2.78
C PRO A 86 -12.31 -1.95 2.93
N SER A 87 -12.63 -2.37 4.14
CA SER A 87 -13.90 -3.02 4.46
C SER A 87 -15.08 -2.13 4.06
N GLY A 88 -15.88 -2.58 3.08
CA GLY A 88 -17.07 -1.88 2.61
C GLY A 88 -16.82 -0.59 1.82
N GLY A 89 -15.57 -0.28 1.46
CA GLY A 89 -15.21 0.95 0.76
C GLY A 89 -14.45 0.73 -0.55
N SER A 90 -14.27 1.82 -1.28
CA SER A 90 -13.39 1.87 -2.43
C SER A 90 -11.97 2.26 -2.01
N PRO A 91 -10.94 1.76 -2.68
CA PRO A 91 -9.58 2.21 -2.43
C PRO A 91 -9.46 3.71 -2.74
N THR A 92 -8.64 4.40 -1.98
CA THR A 92 -8.32 5.82 -2.19
C THR A 92 -6.84 5.97 -2.49
N ALA A 93 -6.47 7.09 -3.09
CA ALA A 93 -5.09 7.40 -3.41
C ALA A 93 -4.71 8.80 -2.92
N ALA A 94 -3.44 8.97 -2.56
CA ALA A 94 -2.85 10.29 -2.37
C ALA A 94 -2.85 11.07 -3.70
N SER A 95 -2.82 12.40 -3.63
CA SER A 95 -2.85 13.28 -4.83
C SER A 95 -1.68 13.07 -5.80
N SER A 96 -0.59 12.48 -5.33
CA SER A 96 0.57 12.09 -6.15
C SER A 96 0.34 10.85 -7.02
N VAL A 97 -0.77 10.13 -6.81
CA VAL A 97 -1.12 8.89 -7.51
C VAL A 97 -2.28 9.20 -8.44
N THR A 98 -2.00 9.30 -9.73
CA THR A 98 -2.96 9.80 -10.74
C THR A 98 -3.62 8.70 -11.58
N GLY A 99 -3.15 7.46 -11.47
CA GLY A 99 -3.73 6.32 -12.18
C GLY A 99 -5.06 5.88 -11.61
N GLN A 100 -5.77 5.06 -12.37
CA GLN A 100 -7.10 4.59 -12.01
C GLN A 100 -7.03 3.45 -11.00
N LEU A 101 -7.74 3.59 -9.88
CA LEU A 101 -7.97 2.53 -8.93
C LEU A 101 -9.31 1.83 -9.22
N ALA A 102 -9.32 0.52 -9.09
CA ALA A 102 -10.52 -0.29 -9.14
C ALA A 102 -10.40 -1.48 -8.19
N VAL A 103 -11.47 -2.26 -8.08
CA VAL A 103 -11.50 -3.51 -7.31
C VAL A 103 -11.98 -4.62 -8.23
N ILE A 104 -11.21 -5.68 -8.29
CA ILE A 104 -11.61 -6.92 -8.96
C ILE A 104 -12.08 -7.96 -7.94
N THR A 105 -12.77 -8.98 -8.45
CA THR A 105 -13.06 -10.20 -7.68
C THR A 105 -12.21 -11.32 -8.26
N THR A 106 -11.35 -11.87 -7.44
CA THR A 106 -10.48 -12.99 -7.83
C THR A 106 -11.29 -14.26 -8.09
N SER A 107 -10.68 -15.25 -8.69
CA SER A 107 -11.32 -16.56 -8.93
C SER A 107 -11.73 -17.30 -7.65
N THR A 108 -11.12 -16.91 -6.52
CA THR A 108 -11.46 -17.45 -5.19
C THR A 108 -12.52 -16.66 -4.45
N GLY A 109 -13.05 -15.58 -5.08
CA GLY A 109 -14.06 -14.70 -4.49
C GLY A 109 -13.48 -13.59 -3.61
N ALA A 110 -12.19 -13.51 -3.40
CA ALA A 110 -11.54 -12.43 -2.70
C ALA A 110 -11.63 -11.11 -3.50
N LYS A 111 -11.56 -9.99 -2.81
CA LYS A 111 -11.49 -8.66 -3.44
C LYS A 111 -10.04 -8.18 -3.44
N GLU A 112 -9.62 -7.62 -4.55
CA GLU A 112 -8.26 -7.13 -4.73
C GLU A 112 -8.25 -5.79 -5.44
N VAL A 113 -7.38 -4.88 -5.01
CA VAL A 113 -7.22 -3.55 -5.60
C VAL A 113 -6.37 -3.65 -6.84
N THR A 114 -6.76 -2.93 -7.87
CA THR A 114 -5.96 -2.75 -9.09
C THR A 114 -5.57 -1.29 -9.28
N TYR A 115 -4.43 -1.08 -9.93
CA TYR A 115 -3.97 0.22 -10.42
C TYR A 115 -3.76 0.15 -11.92
N ASN A 116 -4.48 0.96 -12.68
CA ASN A 116 -4.46 0.93 -14.15
C ASN A 116 -4.69 -0.49 -14.71
N ALA A 117 -5.64 -1.22 -14.12
CA ALA A 117 -5.99 -2.60 -14.41
C ALA A 117 -4.88 -3.64 -14.13
N TRP A 118 -3.87 -3.30 -13.33
CA TRP A 118 -2.92 -4.25 -12.78
C TRP A 118 -3.31 -4.61 -11.34
N PRO A 119 -3.54 -5.88 -11.00
CA PRO A 119 -3.67 -6.32 -9.61
C PRO A 119 -2.45 -5.91 -8.80
N LEU A 120 -2.67 -5.45 -7.57
CA LEU A 120 -1.61 -4.98 -6.70
C LEU A 120 -1.36 -5.96 -5.56
N HIS A 121 -0.08 -6.22 -5.32
CA HIS A 121 0.38 -7.15 -4.30
C HIS A 121 1.43 -6.50 -3.40
N THR A 122 1.59 -7.02 -2.20
CA THR A 122 2.76 -6.78 -1.36
C THR A 122 3.72 -7.97 -1.49
N PHE A 123 4.94 -7.83 -1.00
CA PHE A 123 5.91 -8.93 -0.95
C PHE A 123 6.18 -9.32 0.50
N ALA A 124 6.00 -10.60 0.84
CA ALA A 124 6.11 -11.07 2.22
C ALA A 124 7.52 -10.91 2.82
N MET A 125 8.56 -10.78 1.97
CA MET A 125 9.93 -10.58 2.41
C MET A 125 10.36 -9.10 2.49
N ASP A 126 9.48 -8.15 2.14
CA ASP A 126 9.66 -6.77 2.51
C ASP A 126 9.25 -6.61 3.98
N SER A 127 10.22 -6.51 4.87
CA SER A 127 10.00 -6.48 6.31
C SER A 127 9.74 -5.08 6.87
N GLN A 128 9.98 -4.04 6.06
CA GLN A 128 9.78 -2.64 6.43
C GLN A 128 9.51 -1.75 5.22
N ALA A 129 8.94 -0.58 5.48
CA ALA A 129 8.72 0.44 4.46
C ALA A 129 10.03 0.83 3.75
N GLY A 130 9.94 1.15 2.46
CA GLY A 130 11.09 1.54 1.63
C GLY A 130 11.89 0.39 1.05
N GLN A 131 11.57 -0.86 1.38
CA GLN A 131 12.15 -2.03 0.72
C GLN A 131 11.46 -2.32 -0.61
N ALA A 132 12.22 -2.87 -1.55
CA ALA A 132 11.74 -3.31 -2.87
C ALA A 132 12.46 -4.61 -3.27
N ASN A 133 12.50 -5.57 -2.33
CA ASN A 133 13.23 -6.84 -2.54
C ASN A 133 12.56 -7.75 -3.56
N GLY A 134 11.34 -7.45 -3.94
CA GLY A 134 10.56 -8.21 -4.92
C GLY A 134 10.80 -7.83 -6.36
N GLU A 135 11.52 -6.72 -6.63
CA GLU A 135 11.74 -6.25 -7.99
C GLU A 135 12.54 -7.26 -8.83
N GLY A 136 12.03 -7.58 -10.03
CA GLY A 136 12.70 -8.46 -10.99
C GLY A 136 12.59 -9.97 -10.67
N ILE A 137 11.88 -10.37 -9.61
CA ILE A 137 11.69 -11.80 -9.31
C ILE A 137 10.84 -12.46 -10.39
N VAL A 138 11.35 -13.57 -10.94
CA VAL A 138 10.62 -14.41 -11.90
C VAL A 138 9.99 -15.58 -11.16
N SER A 139 8.67 -15.58 -11.05
CA SER A 139 7.91 -16.68 -10.42
C SER A 139 6.43 -16.63 -10.83
N PHE A 140 5.70 -17.69 -10.57
CA PHE A 140 4.26 -17.79 -10.82
C PHE A 140 3.83 -17.39 -12.25
N GLY A 141 4.69 -17.70 -13.23
CA GLY A 141 4.39 -17.51 -14.66
C GLY A 141 4.61 -16.09 -15.19
N GLY A 142 5.31 -15.24 -14.46
CA GLY A 142 5.65 -13.89 -14.87
C GLY A 142 6.85 -13.31 -14.12
N THR A 143 7.10 -12.04 -14.36
CA THR A 143 8.08 -11.25 -13.62
C THR A 143 7.36 -10.26 -12.73
N TRP A 144 7.79 -10.13 -11.49
CA TRP A 144 7.31 -9.16 -10.54
C TRP A 144 8.05 -7.84 -10.70
N HIS A 145 7.30 -6.77 -10.75
CA HIS A 145 7.85 -5.42 -10.81
C HIS A 145 7.17 -4.52 -9.79
N VAL A 146 7.91 -3.55 -9.28
CA VAL A 146 7.32 -2.51 -8.44
C VAL A 146 6.28 -1.72 -9.25
N ALA A 147 5.15 -1.46 -8.67
CA ALA A 147 4.16 -0.56 -9.24
C ALA A 147 4.65 0.88 -9.03
N THR A 148 4.69 1.67 -10.08
CA THR A 148 5.10 3.09 -10.05
C THR A 148 3.91 3.99 -10.35
N PRO A 149 3.93 5.28 -9.96
CA PRO A 149 2.89 6.23 -10.33
C PRO A 149 2.68 6.35 -11.85
N GLY A 150 3.74 6.11 -12.62
CA GLY A 150 3.71 6.14 -14.09
C GLY A 150 3.38 4.80 -14.76
N LEU A 151 2.99 3.77 -14.00
CA LEU A 151 2.60 2.47 -14.55
C LEU A 151 1.44 2.64 -15.53
N THR A 152 1.70 2.29 -16.80
CA THR A 152 0.70 2.42 -17.86
C THR A 152 -0.40 1.38 -17.72
N ALA A 153 -1.57 1.69 -18.27
CA ALA A 153 -2.70 0.76 -18.24
C ALA A 153 -2.33 -0.57 -18.88
N SER A 154 -2.69 -1.66 -18.21
CA SER A 154 -2.59 -2.98 -18.80
C SER A 154 -3.64 -3.06 -19.91
N GLY A 155 -3.20 -3.36 -21.13
CA GLY A 155 -4.05 -3.36 -22.31
C GLY A 155 -5.13 -4.46 -22.31
N GLY A 156 -6.12 -4.32 -21.47
CA GLY A 156 -7.29 -5.19 -21.35
C GLY A 156 -8.48 -4.41 -20.82
N GLY A 157 -9.48 -4.17 -21.67
CA GLY A 157 -10.82 -3.71 -21.32
C GLY A 157 -10.91 -2.39 -20.56
N ALA A 158 -11.42 -1.35 -21.22
CA ALA A 158 -11.87 -0.16 -20.51
C ALA A 158 -12.81 -0.56 -19.36
N PRO A 159 -12.68 0.03 -18.16
CA PRO A 159 -13.66 -0.19 -17.11
C PRO A 159 -15.02 0.23 -17.65
N ALA A 160 -16.01 -0.60 -17.42
CA ALA A 160 -17.39 -0.25 -17.74
C ALA A 160 -17.70 1.08 -17.04
N SER A 161 -17.80 2.16 -17.82
CA SER A 161 -18.36 3.42 -17.35
C SER A 161 -19.75 3.10 -16.81
N SER A 162 -19.92 3.24 -15.53
CA SER A 162 -21.22 3.33 -14.89
C SER A 162 -21.89 4.58 -15.46
N SER A 163 -22.61 4.43 -16.58
CA SER A 163 -23.47 5.46 -17.10
C SER A 163 -24.56 5.72 -16.07
N ALA A 164 -24.44 6.84 -15.38
CA ALA A 164 -25.56 7.40 -14.63
C ALA A 164 -26.75 7.55 -15.61
N ALA A 165 -27.78 6.76 -15.38
CA ALA A 165 -29.03 6.88 -16.10
C ALA A 165 -29.62 8.26 -15.78
N THR A 166 -29.48 9.17 -16.72
CA THR A 166 -30.23 10.42 -16.74
C THR A 166 -31.69 10.07 -17.01
N SER A 167 -32.48 10.05 -15.94
CA SER A 167 -33.93 9.99 -16.03
C SER A 167 -34.43 11.27 -16.68
N SER A 168 -34.65 11.22 -17.97
CA SER A 168 -35.38 12.24 -18.68
C SER A 168 -36.88 12.12 -18.32
N ARG A 169 -37.37 13.00 -17.46
CA ARG A 169 -38.80 13.23 -17.30
C ARG A 169 -39.31 13.95 -18.54
N TYR A 170 -40.01 13.23 -19.38
CA TYR A 170 -40.97 13.83 -20.28
C TYR A 170 -42.31 13.95 -19.55
N GLY A 171 -42.70 15.18 -19.29
CA GLY A 171 -44.05 15.49 -18.90
C GLY A 171 -44.98 15.60 -20.12
N TYR A 172 -46.14 15.07 -19.99
CA TYR A 172 -47.41 15.53 -20.53
C TYR A 172 -48.46 15.23 -19.49
#